data_7519076f390b3e17af9e8b2056778ea4
#
_entry.id   7519076f390b3e17af9e8b2056778ea4
#
_cell.length_a   1.000
_cell.length_b   1.000
_cell.length_c   1.000
_cell.angle_alpha   90.00
_cell.angle_beta   90.00
_cell.angle_gamma   90.00
#
_symmetry.space_group_name_H-M   'P 1'
#
loop_
_entity.id
_entity.type
_entity.pdbx_description
1 polymer ?
#
loop_
_entity_poly.entity_id
_entity_poly.type
_entity_poly.pdbx_seq_one_letter_code
_entity_poly.pdbx_strand_id
1 'polypeptide(L)'
;MPATTPFFRHSDLEAAAQLVHRTMSPTPQYAWPRLAEVTGCEVWVKHENHTPTGAFKVRGGIVYLDALRRSGERVDGVITATRGNHGQSTAFSAVRAGIPATIYVPRGNAADQNAAMRAFGASVVEFGKDFDEARVECTRVAAERHLHCIPPFHRHLVTGVATYAFEFFQAVPDLDTVYVPIGMGSGICGVIGVRDLLGLTTEIVGVVARNAPAMALSFEQGRPVPTDSAHTFADGIATREPQDEPLAVIRRGAARIVQMAEDDIAEAMRVYFRTTHQVAEGAAAAALAALIQERGRMTGKKAGVIFSGCNIDASTYRQVLAGETPMSI
;
A
#
# COMPACT_ATOMS: atom_id res chain seq x y z
N MET A 1 14.52 -20.82 13.63
CA MET A 1 13.14 -20.29 13.53
C MET A 1 12.37 -21.21 12.60
N PRO A 2 11.10 -21.59 12.87
CA PRO A 2 10.33 -22.35 11.91
C PRO A 2 10.23 -21.55 10.61
N ALA A 3 10.38 -22.23 9.47
CA ALA A 3 10.26 -21.63 8.15
C ALA A 3 8.84 -21.07 8.01
N THR A 4 8.72 -19.75 7.91
CA THR A 4 7.42 -19.14 7.61
C THR A 4 7.00 -19.61 6.23
N THR A 5 5.85 -20.25 6.15
CA THR A 5 5.27 -20.68 4.87
C THR A 5 5.11 -19.46 3.95
N PRO A 6 5.58 -19.51 2.71
CA PRO A 6 5.40 -18.39 1.77
C PRO A 6 3.91 -18.11 1.58
N PHE A 7 3.53 -16.85 1.40
CA PHE A 7 2.13 -16.46 1.19
C PHE A 7 1.52 -17.09 -0.06
N PHE A 8 2.35 -17.36 -1.07
CA PHE A 8 1.94 -17.92 -2.35
C PHE A 8 3.07 -18.74 -2.98
N ARG A 9 2.71 -19.71 -3.79
CA ARG A 9 3.60 -20.44 -4.71
C ARG A 9 3.58 -19.73 -6.08
N HIS A 10 4.46 -20.12 -6.99
CA HIS A 10 4.51 -19.57 -8.34
C HIS A 10 3.15 -19.69 -9.07
N SER A 11 2.54 -20.87 -9.01
CA SER A 11 1.23 -21.12 -9.61
C SER A 11 0.10 -20.25 -9.00
N ASP A 12 0.16 -19.95 -7.71
CA ASP A 12 -0.83 -19.10 -7.04
C ASP A 12 -0.68 -17.65 -7.53
N LEU A 13 0.56 -17.19 -7.71
CA LEU A 13 0.87 -15.85 -8.22
C LEU A 13 0.47 -15.68 -9.69
N GLU A 14 0.75 -16.67 -10.54
CA GLU A 14 0.32 -16.66 -11.95
C GLU A 14 -1.19 -16.63 -12.07
N ALA A 15 -1.90 -17.47 -11.31
CA ALA A 15 -3.36 -17.46 -11.28
C ALA A 15 -3.93 -16.12 -10.80
N ALA A 16 -3.31 -15.50 -9.77
CA ALA A 16 -3.68 -14.17 -9.32
C ALA A 16 -3.41 -13.10 -10.39
N ALA A 17 -2.27 -13.15 -11.09
CA ALA A 17 -1.97 -12.23 -12.19
C ALA A 17 -3.01 -12.34 -13.32
N GLN A 18 -3.34 -13.56 -13.74
CA GLN A 18 -4.39 -13.78 -14.75
C GLN A 18 -5.75 -13.24 -14.30
N LEU A 19 -6.10 -13.41 -13.01
CA LEU A 19 -7.35 -12.90 -12.46
C LEU A 19 -7.36 -11.36 -12.44
N VAL A 20 -6.29 -10.73 -11.97
CA VAL A 20 -6.13 -9.28 -11.96
C VAL A 20 -6.18 -8.71 -13.38
N HIS A 21 -5.47 -9.33 -14.33
CA HIS A 21 -5.38 -8.85 -15.71
C HIS A 21 -6.70 -9.01 -16.51
N ARG A 22 -7.64 -9.84 -16.05
CA ARG A 22 -9.02 -9.82 -16.59
C ARG A 22 -9.81 -8.58 -16.19
N THR A 23 -9.35 -7.86 -15.15
CA THR A 23 -10.03 -6.70 -14.59
C THR A 23 -9.35 -5.39 -14.96
N MET A 24 -8.02 -5.40 -15.03
CA MET A 24 -7.19 -4.23 -15.32
C MET A 24 -5.92 -4.66 -16.06
N SER A 25 -5.40 -3.81 -16.94
CA SER A 25 -4.10 -4.05 -17.58
C SER A 25 -2.95 -4.00 -16.56
N PRO A 26 -1.81 -4.65 -16.84
CA PRO A 26 -0.57 -4.39 -16.13
C PRO A 26 -0.29 -2.89 -16.05
N THR A 27 0.13 -2.42 -14.89
CA THR A 27 0.48 -1.00 -14.76
C THR A 27 1.87 -0.73 -15.35
N PRO A 28 2.10 0.46 -15.90
CA PRO A 28 3.39 0.77 -16.49
C PRO A 28 4.50 0.87 -15.45
N GLN A 29 5.72 0.64 -15.91
CA GLN A 29 6.96 1.03 -15.23
C GLN A 29 7.83 1.84 -16.18
N TYR A 30 8.34 2.96 -15.71
CA TYR A 30 9.15 3.89 -16.51
C TYR A 30 10.44 4.24 -15.80
N ALA A 31 11.55 4.28 -16.58
CA ALA A 31 12.73 4.98 -16.16
C ALA A 31 12.55 6.48 -16.46
N TRP A 32 12.61 7.32 -15.42
CA TRP A 32 12.41 8.75 -15.55
C TRP A 32 13.75 9.50 -15.53
N PRO A 33 14.23 10.08 -16.66
CA PRO A 33 15.53 10.76 -16.70
C PRO A 33 15.66 11.88 -15.68
N ARG A 34 14.60 12.69 -15.49
CA ARG A 34 14.61 13.78 -14.50
C ARG A 34 14.65 13.30 -13.05
N LEU A 35 14.13 12.11 -12.74
CA LEU A 35 14.33 11.49 -11.42
C LEU A 35 15.77 11.02 -11.25
N ALA A 36 16.39 10.48 -12.30
CA ALA A 36 17.79 10.09 -12.27
C ALA A 36 18.72 11.29 -11.97
N GLU A 37 18.42 12.47 -12.52
CA GLU A 37 19.15 13.72 -12.18
C GLU A 37 19.06 14.08 -10.70
N VAL A 38 17.89 13.89 -10.08
CA VAL A 38 17.65 14.21 -8.66
C VAL A 38 18.30 13.18 -7.74
N THR A 39 18.28 11.90 -8.11
CA THR A 39 18.70 10.79 -7.26
C THR A 39 20.12 10.33 -7.49
N GLY A 40 20.73 10.67 -8.64
CA GLY A 40 22.08 10.26 -9.02
C GLY A 40 22.20 8.78 -9.42
N CYS A 41 21.09 8.11 -9.73
CA CYS A 41 21.04 6.71 -10.16
C CYS A 41 19.95 6.49 -11.22
N GLU A 42 19.95 5.34 -11.89
CA GLU A 42 18.84 4.95 -12.76
C GLU A 42 17.61 4.60 -11.91
N VAL A 43 16.49 5.30 -12.13
CA VAL A 43 15.26 5.11 -11.31
C VAL A 43 14.11 4.60 -12.16
N TRP A 44 13.65 3.41 -11.83
CA TRP A 44 12.43 2.82 -12.37
C TRP A 44 11.26 2.97 -11.39
N VAL A 45 10.19 3.56 -11.85
CA VAL A 45 8.97 3.75 -11.05
C VAL A 45 7.90 2.76 -11.51
N LYS A 46 7.42 1.91 -10.58
CA LYS A 46 6.23 1.07 -10.80
C LYS A 46 4.98 1.88 -10.46
N HIS A 47 4.18 2.20 -11.46
CA HIS A 47 3.06 3.14 -11.37
C HIS A 47 1.75 2.48 -10.92
N GLU A 48 1.61 2.17 -9.64
CA GLU A 48 0.37 1.63 -9.08
C GLU A 48 -0.75 2.69 -8.90
N ASN A 49 -0.45 3.95 -9.16
CA ASN A 49 -1.44 5.01 -9.32
C ASN A 49 -2.28 4.88 -10.62
N HIS A 50 -1.84 4.08 -11.58
CA HIS A 50 -2.57 3.84 -12.84
C HIS A 50 -3.53 2.62 -12.76
N THR A 51 -4.03 2.32 -11.58
CA THR A 51 -5.07 1.31 -11.39
C THR A 51 -6.47 1.96 -11.43
N PRO A 52 -7.55 1.19 -11.59
CA PRO A 52 -8.93 1.71 -11.58
C PRO A 52 -9.30 2.47 -10.29
N THR A 53 -8.62 2.20 -9.17
CA THR A 53 -8.86 2.85 -7.87
C THR A 53 -7.74 3.83 -7.49
N GLY A 54 -6.82 4.14 -8.38
CA GLY A 54 -5.71 5.04 -8.10
C GLY A 54 -4.67 4.52 -7.12
N ALA A 55 -4.70 3.22 -6.73
CA ALA A 55 -3.75 2.63 -5.80
C ALA A 55 -3.65 1.10 -5.95
N PHE A 56 -2.51 0.53 -5.55
CA PHE A 56 -2.19 -0.91 -5.68
C PHE A 56 -3.17 -1.86 -4.98
N LYS A 57 -3.88 -1.38 -3.97
CA LYS A 57 -4.73 -2.22 -3.11
C LYS A 57 -5.84 -2.94 -3.86
N VAL A 58 -6.31 -2.42 -4.98
CA VAL A 58 -7.33 -3.05 -5.81
C VAL A 58 -6.95 -4.46 -6.26
N ARG A 59 -5.66 -4.72 -6.52
CA ARG A 59 -5.15 -6.04 -6.89
C ARG A 59 -5.43 -7.08 -5.81
N GLY A 60 -5.18 -6.70 -4.55
CA GLY A 60 -5.49 -7.54 -3.40
C GLY A 60 -6.99 -7.76 -3.22
N GLY A 61 -7.80 -6.72 -3.35
CA GLY A 61 -9.26 -6.82 -3.26
C GLY A 61 -9.85 -7.79 -4.27
N ILE A 62 -9.40 -7.72 -5.53
CA ILE A 62 -9.85 -8.63 -6.61
C ILE A 62 -9.59 -10.10 -6.22
N VAL A 63 -8.38 -10.42 -5.78
CA VAL A 63 -8.00 -11.81 -5.43
C VAL A 63 -8.71 -12.28 -4.16
N TYR A 64 -8.84 -11.40 -3.17
CA TYR A 64 -9.52 -11.70 -1.92
C TYR A 64 -11.01 -12.03 -2.14
N LEU A 65 -11.72 -11.19 -2.86
CA LEU A 65 -13.15 -11.38 -3.12
C LEU A 65 -13.44 -12.58 -4.04
N ASP A 66 -12.54 -12.86 -4.99
CA ASP A 66 -12.65 -14.08 -5.81
C ASP A 66 -12.45 -15.34 -4.94
N ALA A 67 -11.46 -15.33 -4.03
CA ALA A 67 -11.25 -16.43 -3.08
C ALA A 67 -12.45 -16.63 -2.14
N LEU A 68 -13.00 -15.54 -1.61
CA LEU A 68 -14.19 -15.57 -0.77
C LEU A 68 -15.38 -16.17 -1.52
N ARG A 69 -15.62 -15.75 -2.76
CA ARG A 69 -16.69 -16.32 -3.59
C ARG A 69 -16.49 -17.82 -3.87
N ARG A 70 -15.23 -18.26 -4.08
CA ARG A 70 -14.91 -19.67 -4.34
C ARG A 70 -14.97 -20.56 -3.11
N SER A 71 -14.88 -19.99 -1.91
CA SER A 71 -14.96 -20.77 -0.67
C SER A 71 -16.35 -21.42 -0.49
N GLY A 72 -17.36 -20.93 -1.20
CA GLY A 72 -18.76 -21.38 -1.04
C GLY A 72 -19.42 -20.81 0.23
N GLU A 73 -18.71 -19.97 0.98
CA GLU A 73 -19.29 -19.27 2.14
C GLU A 73 -20.41 -18.34 1.67
N ARG A 74 -21.59 -18.48 2.29
CA ARG A 74 -22.69 -17.55 2.03
C ARG A 74 -22.38 -16.23 2.71
N VAL A 75 -22.20 -15.18 1.91
CA VAL A 75 -21.87 -13.84 2.36
C VAL A 75 -22.97 -12.88 1.93
N ASP A 76 -23.72 -12.34 2.90
CA ASP A 76 -24.80 -11.37 2.65
C ASP A 76 -24.25 -9.95 2.37
N GLY A 77 -22.97 -9.70 2.70
CA GLY A 77 -22.26 -8.46 2.44
C GLY A 77 -20.87 -8.48 3.04
N VAL A 78 -20.04 -7.57 2.59
CA VAL A 78 -18.71 -7.34 3.18
C VAL A 78 -18.66 -6.00 3.89
N ILE A 79 -17.83 -5.93 4.93
CA ILE A 79 -17.65 -4.72 5.74
C ILE A 79 -16.16 -4.51 6.03
N THR A 80 -15.73 -3.26 6.11
CA THR A 80 -14.37 -2.90 6.55
C THR A 80 -14.35 -1.50 7.15
N ALA A 81 -13.32 -1.19 7.96
CA ALA A 81 -13.01 0.16 8.40
C ALA A 81 -11.71 0.63 7.74
N THR A 82 -11.69 1.90 7.27
CA THR A 82 -10.54 2.45 6.56
C THR A 82 -10.65 3.96 6.43
N ARG A 83 -9.52 4.62 6.08
CA ARG A 83 -9.52 6.04 5.68
C ARG A 83 -9.54 6.25 4.16
N GLY A 84 -9.13 5.26 3.32
CA GLY A 84 -9.00 5.49 1.87
C GLY A 84 -8.82 4.23 1.01
N ASN A 85 -7.60 3.98 0.54
CA ASN A 85 -7.28 3.01 -0.51
C ASN A 85 -7.83 1.59 -0.29
N HIS A 86 -7.86 1.10 0.97
CA HIS A 86 -8.42 -0.21 1.26
C HIS A 86 -9.95 -0.24 1.06
N GLY A 87 -10.64 0.85 1.40
CA GLY A 87 -12.08 1.00 1.16
C GLY A 87 -12.43 1.06 -0.32
N GLN A 88 -11.70 1.86 -1.09
CA GLN A 88 -11.91 1.91 -2.55
C GLN A 88 -11.67 0.53 -3.20
N SER A 89 -10.61 -0.18 -2.79
CA SER A 89 -10.34 -1.55 -3.23
C SER A 89 -11.48 -2.50 -2.87
N THR A 90 -11.99 -2.43 -1.63
CA THR A 90 -13.12 -3.24 -1.15
C THR A 90 -14.39 -2.93 -1.95
N ALA A 91 -14.76 -1.65 -2.11
CA ALA A 91 -15.91 -1.21 -2.87
C ALA A 91 -15.88 -1.73 -4.31
N PHE A 92 -14.79 -1.44 -5.02
CA PHE A 92 -14.61 -1.85 -6.42
C PHE A 92 -14.71 -3.37 -6.58
N SER A 93 -14.04 -4.13 -5.73
CA SER A 93 -13.95 -5.58 -5.86
C SER A 93 -15.25 -6.28 -5.45
N ALA A 94 -15.93 -5.79 -4.39
CA ALA A 94 -17.17 -6.36 -3.89
C ALA A 94 -18.32 -6.17 -4.89
N VAL A 95 -18.48 -4.96 -5.44
CA VAL A 95 -19.49 -4.68 -6.47
C VAL A 95 -19.31 -5.59 -7.70
N ARG A 96 -18.07 -5.80 -8.15
CA ARG A 96 -17.76 -6.72 -9.26
C ARG A 96 -18.06 -8.19 -8.92
N ALA A 97 -17.96 -8.56 -7.65
CA ALA A 97 -18.33 -9.88 -7.16
C ALA A 97 -19.85 -10.02 -6.91
N GLY A 98 -20.65 -8.96 -7.08
CA GLY A 98 -22.07 -8.93 -6.79
C GLY A 98 -22.40 -8.94 -5.29
N ILE A 99 -21.45 -8.50 -4.43
CA ILE A 99 -21.58 -8.53 -2.97
C ILE A 99 -21.73 -7.08 -2.47
N PRO A 100 -22.76 -6.76 -1.66
CA PRO A 100 -22.88 -5.44 -1.03
C PRO A 100 -21.68 -5.11 -0.15
N ALA A 101 -21.19 -3.87 -0.21
CA ALA A 101 -20.06 -3.41 0.61
C ALA A 101 -20.48 -2.25 1.53
N THR A 102 -20.13 -2.34 2.80
CA THR A 102 -20.27 -1.26 3.79
C THR A 102 -18.89 -0.87 4.30
N ILE A 103 -18.57 0.42 4.28
CA ILE A 103 -17.27 0.94 4.67
C ILE A 103 -17.44 1.96 5.79
N TYR A 104 -16.82 1.69 6.92
CA TYR A 104 -16.76 2.60 8.05
C TYR A 104 -15.54 3.49 7.95
N VAL A 105 -15.74 4.80 8.10
CA VAL A 105 -14.70 5.82 8.12
C VAL A 105 -14.89 6.71 9.35
N PRO A 106 -13.83 7.31 9.90
CA PRO A 106 -13.98 8.30 10.97
C PRO A 106 -14.74 9.54 10.47
N ARG A 107 -15.39 10.26 11.37
CA ARG A 107 -15.96 11.58 11.04
C ARG A 107 -14.84 12.53 10.63
N GLY A 108 -15.09 13.32 9.61
CA GLY A 108 -14.07 14.22 9.05
C GLY A 108 -13.04 13.51 8.16
N ASN A 109 -13.28 12.26 7.79
CA ASN A 109 -12.45 11.58 6.78
C ASN A 109 -12.44 12.37 5.47
N ALA A 110 -11.35 12.25 4.71
CA ALA A 110 -11.14 12.93 3.45
C ALA A 110 -12.35 12.80 2.51
N ALA A 111 -12.91 13.95 2.10
CA ALA A 111 -14.18 14.00 1.35
C ALA A 111 -14.06 13.30 -0.01
N ASP A 112 -12.93 13.49 -0.70
CA ASP A 112 -12.68 12.88 -2.01
C ASP A 112 -12.56 11.35 -1.87
N GLN A 113 -11.97 10.85 -0.78
CA GLN A 113 -11.91 9.41 -0.50
C GLN A 113 -13.29 8.80 -0.26
N ASN A 114 -14.14 9.48 0.54
CA ASN A 114 -15.51 9.04 0.78
C ASN A 114 -16.34 9.03 -0.50
N ALA A 115 -16.20 10.08 -1.33
CA ALA A 115 -16.88 10.17 -2.62
C ALA A 115 -16.46 9.06 -3.58
N ALA A 116 -15.15 8.74 -3.65
CA ALA A 116 -14.64 7.65 -4.47
C ALA A 116 -15.18 6.28 -4.04
N MET A 117 -15.22 5.98 -2.72
CA MET A 117 -15.79 4.72 -2.22
C MET A 117 -17.28 4.60 -2.57
N ARG A 118 -18.07 5.69 -2.46
CA ARG A 118 -19.48 5.73 -2.89
C ARG A 118 -19.62 5.55 -4.39
N ALA A 119 -18.77 6.18 -5.19
CA ALA A 119 -18.78 6.08 -6.65
C ALA A 119 -18.50 4.63 -7.12
N PHE A 120 -17.70 3.86 -6.37
CA PHE A 120 -17.51 2.44 -6.59
C PHE A 120 -18.65 1.56 -6.06
N GLY A 121 -19.73 2.15 -5.53
CA GLY A 121 -20.95 1.45 -5.15
C GLY A 121 -21.02 0.97 -3.70
N ALA A 122 -20.12 1.39 -2.81
CA ALA A 122 -20.20 1.05 -1.41
C ALA A 122 -21.12 2.00 -0.63
N SER A 123 -21.74 1.48 0.44
CA SER A 123 -22.32 2.30 1.50
C SER A 123 -21.22 2.77 2.44
N VAL A 124 -21.04 4.09 2.55
CA VAL A 124 -20.01 4.71 3.43
C VAL A 124 -20.70 5.28 4.67
N VAL A 125 -20.27 4.79 5.84
CA VAL A 125 -20.77 5.19 7.16
C VAL A 125 -19.69 5.97 7.90
N GLU A 126 -19.96 7.22 8.21
CA GLU A 126 -19.07 8.07 9.02
C GLU A 126 -19.40 7.86 10.50
N PHE A 127 -18.45 7.29 11.26
CA PHE A 127 -18.67 6.95 12.67
C PHE A 127 -17.41 7.21 13.50
N GLY A 128 -17.61 7.65 14.75
CA GLY A 128 -16.53 7.89 15.71
C GLY A 128 -15.74 9.17 15.41
N LYS A 129 -14.85 9.49 16.32
CA LYS A 129 -13.94 10.66 16.23
C LYS A 129 -12.62 10.32 15.51
N ASP A 130 -12.26 9.02 15.49
CA ASP A 130 -11.01 8.52 14.91
C ASP A 130 -11.20 7.14 14.25
N PHE A 131 -10.13 6.64 13.66
CA PHE A 131 -10.12 5.34 12.97
C PHE A 131 -10.43 4.17 13.92
N ASP A 132 -9.96 4.22 15.16
CA ASP A 132 -10.14 3.12 16.10
C ASP A 132 -11.60 2.98 16.53
N GLU A 133 -12.31 4.09 16.79
CA GLU A 133 -13.74 4.07 17.06
C GLU A 133 -14.54 3.54 15.85
N ALA A 134 -14.20 3.96 14.63
CA ALA A 134 -14.82 3.45 13.41
C ALA A 134 -14.58 1.94 13.24
N ARG A 135 -13.37 1.46 13.54
CA ARG A 135 -12.99 0.03 13.46
C ARG A 135 -13.76 -0.82 14.49
N VAL A 136 -13.86 -0.34 15.72
CA VAL A 136 -14.62 -1.05 16.79
C VAL A 136 -16.08 -1.19 16.41
N GLU A 137 -16.70 -0.12 15.94
CA GLU A 137 -18.09 -0.15 15.49
C GLU A 137 -18.28 -1.05 14.26
N CYS A 138 -17.39 -0.97 13.30
CA CYS A 138 -17.37 -1.85 12.14
C CYS A 138 -17.38 -3.33 12.56
N THR A 139 -16.53 -3.71 13.52
CA THR A 139 -16.44 -5.08 14.05
C THR A 139 -17.73 -5.50 14.76
N ARG A 140 -18.31 -4.61 15.55
CA ARG A 140 -19.60 -4.85 16.24
C ARG A 140 -20.73 -5.11 15.24
N VAL A 141 -20.85 -4.25 14.21
CA VAL A 141 -21.88 -4.37 13.17
C VAL A 141 -21.66 -5.61 12.31
N ALA A 142 -20.39 -5.95 12.02
CA ALA A 142 -20.06 -7.18 11.30
C ALA A 142 -20.64 -8.41 12.01
N ALA A 143 -20.42 -8.52 13.32
CA ALA A 143 -20.93 -9.62 14.12
C ALA A 143 -22.48 -9.63 14.20
N GLU A 144 -23.09 -8.46 14.44
CA GLU A 144 -24.55 -8.31 14.59
C GLU A 144 -25.33 -8.65 13.31
N ARG A 145 -24.77 -8.25 12.14
CA ARG A 145 -25.42 -8.45 10.84
C ARG A 145 -24.87 -9.62 10.05
N HIS A 146 -24.00 -10.42 10.65
CA HIS A 146 -23.32 -11.55 9.99
C HIS A 146 -22.64 -11.17 8.68
N LEU A 147 -22.00 -9.96 8.63
CA LEU A 147 -21.26 -9.50 7.47
C LEU A 147 -19.82 -10.01 7.54
N HIS A 148 -19.25 -10.31 6.37
CA HIS A 148 -17.87 -10.74 6.27
C HIS A 148 -16.92 -9.53 6.41
N CYS A 149 -16.14 -9.49 7.48
CA CYS A 149 -15.18 -8.43 7.73
C CYS A 149 -13.91 -8.65 6.90
N ILE A 150 -13.60 -7.71 5.97
CA ILE A 150 -12.36 -7.77 5.19
C ILE A 150 -11.23 -7.17 6.03
N PRO A 151 -10.21 -7.97 6.38
CA PRO A 151 -9.09 -7.49 7.20
C PRO A 151 -8.15 -6.59 6.40
N PRO A 152 -7.36 -5.70 7.05
CA PRO A 152 -6.38 -4.87 6.37
C PRO A 152 -5.16 -5.64 5.86
N PHE A 153 -4.93 -6.86 6.36
CA PHE A 153 -3.88 -7.79 5.96
C PHE A 153 -4.41 -9.23 5.90
N HIS A 154 -4.13 -9.93 4.82
CA HIS A 154 -4.50 -11.34 4.64
C HIS A 154 -3.72 -11.92 3.46
N ARG A 155 -3.42 -13.25 3.49
CA ARG A 155 -2.66 -13.92 2.43
C ARG A 155 -3.19 -13.66 1.00
N HIS A 156 -4.50 -13.69 0.79
CA HIS A 156 -5.09 -13.41 -0.52
C HIS A 156 -4.93 -11.95 -0.94
N LEU A 157 -4.96 -11.01 0.01
CA LEU A 157 -4.62 -9.62 -0.28
C LEU A 157 -3.16 -9.49 -0.71
N VAL A 158 -2.24 -10.15 0.00
CA VAL A 158 -0.81 -10.16 -0.35
C VAL A 158 -0.57 -10.80 -1.71
N THR A 159 -1.20 -11.95 -2.00
CA THR A 159 -1.06 -12.64 -3.29
C THR A 159 -1.51 -11.76 -4.46
N GLY A 160 -2.65 -11.08 -4.31
CA GLY A 160 -3.13 -10.14 -5.33
C GLY A 160 -2.19 -8.95 -5.51
N VAL A 161 -1.74 -8.35 -4.42
CA VAL A 161 -0.78 -7.24 -4.44
C VAL A 161 0.56 -7.66 -5.05
N ALA A 162 1.05 -8.86 -4.77
CA ALA A 162 2.29 -9.40 -5.32
C ALA A 162 2.35 -9.37 -6.86
N THR A 163 1.20 -9.32 -7.53
CA THR A 163 1.16 -9.28 -9.01
C THR A 163 1.85 -8.05 -9.59
N TYR A 164 1.83 -6.89 -8.93
CA TYR A 164 2.58 -5.73 -9.42
C TYR A 164 4.09 -5.92 -9.31
N ALA A 165 4.55 -6.59 -8.26
CA ALA A 165 5.97 -6.90 -8.12
C ALA A 165 6.42 -7.93 -9.16
N PHE A 166 5.55 -8.90 -9.47
CA PHE A 166 5.80 -9.88 -10.52
C PHE A 166 5.95 -9.20 -11.89
N GLU A 167 5.03 -8.30 -12.25
CA GLU A 167 5.14 -7.46 -13.46
C GLU A 167 6.44 -6.65 -13.46
N PHE A 168 6.79 -6.05 -12.32
CA PHE A 168 7.94 -5.16 -12.22
C PHE A 168 9.26 -5.91 -12.37
N PHE A 169 9.47 -6.99 -11.65
CA PHE A 169 10.69 -7.78 -11.74
C PHE A 169 10.84 -8.54 -13.06
N GLN A 170 9.72 -8.89 -13.73
CA GLN A 170 9.80 -9.44 -15.09
C GLN A 170 10.25 -8.40 -16.11
N ALA A 171 9.78 -7.16 -15.97
CA ALA A 171 10.13 -6.08 -16.90
C ALA A 171 11.53 -5.48 -16.62
N VAL A 172 11.97 -5.47 -15.37
CA VAL A 172 13.25 -4.89 -14.93
C VAL A 172 13.92 -5.86 -13.93
N PRO A 173 14.52 -6.95 -14.41
CA PRO A 173 15.03 -8.02 -13.54
C PRO A 173 16.35 -7.68 -12.82
N ASP A 174 17.04 -6.64 -13.23
CA ASP A 174 18.38 -6.23 -12.75
C ASP A 174 18.35 -5.03 -11.79
N LEU A 175 17.24 -4.86 -11.06
CA LEU A 175 17.14 -3.85 -10.01
C LEU A 175 18.08 -4.20 -8.83
N ASP A 176 18.96 -3.27 -8.45
CA ASP A 176 19.81 -3.42 -7.27
C ASP A 176 18.98 -3.29 -5.96
N THR A 177 18.07 -2.31 -5.93
CA THR A 177 17.29 -1.99 -4.73
C THR A 177 15.86 -1.57 -5.11
N VAL A 178 14.86 -2.01 -4.35
CA VAL A 178 13.47 -1.54 -4.47
C VAL A 178 13.00 -0.91 -3.15
N TYR A 179 12.53 0.34 -3.21
CA TYR A 179 11.97 1.09 -2.08
C TYR A 179 10.46 0.92 -2.04
N VAL A 180 9.93 0.45 -0.91
CA VAL A 180 8.52 0.08 -0.74
C VAL A 180 7.92 0.75 0.49
N PRO A 181 6.85 1.56 0.38
CA PRO A 181 6.19 2.13 1.54
C PRO A 181 5.47 1.07 2.37
N ILE A 182 5.55 1.15 3.69
CA ILE A 182 4.96 0.16 4.61
C ILE A 182 3.81 0.80 5.41
N GLY A 183 2.58 0.36 5.14
CA GLY A 183 1.45 0.45 6.07
C GLY A 183 1.33 -0.88 6.84
N MET A 184 0.24 -1.64 6.62
CA MET A 184 0.04 -2.95 7.25
C MET A 184 0.94 -4.07 6.68
N GLY A 185 1.77 -3.78 5.67
CA GLY A 185 2.79 -4.69 5.18
C GLY A 185 2.46 -5.49 3.91
N SER A 186 1.22 -5.44 3.38
CA SER A 186 0.86 -6.26 2.20
C SER A 186 1.74 -5.95 0.96
N GLY A 187 2.09 -4.67 0.74
CA GLY A 187 2.93 -4.24 -0.38
C GLY A 187 4.32 -4.87 -0.30
N ILE A 188 5.04 -4.59 0.79
CA ILE A 188 6.41 -5.08 0.95
C ILE A 188 6.50 -6.61 1.05
N CYS A 189 5.53 -7.26 1.71
CA CYS A 189 5.47 -8.73 1.77
C CYS A 189 5.28 -9.34 0.37
N GLY A 190 4.48 -8.70 -0.49
CA GLY A 190 4.33 -9.09 -1.89
C GLY A 190 5.64 -8.97 -2.66
N VAL A 191 6.34 -7.83 -2.53
CA VAL A 191 7.63 -7.59 -3.20
C VAL A 191 8.70 -8.57 -2.73
N ILE A 192 8.85 -8.78 -1.42
CA ILE A 192 9.78 -9.76 -0.85
C ILE A 192 9.46 -11.16 -1.37
N GLY A 193 8.18 -11.56 -1.30
CA GLY A 193 7.76 -12.90 -1.74
C GLY A 193 8.06 -13.17 -3.21
N VAL A 194 7.86 -12.19 -4.09
CA VAL A 194 8.18 -12.32 -5.52
C VAL A 194 9.68 -12.33 -5.76
N ARG A 195 10.45 -11.44 -5.12
CA ARG A 195 11.91 -11.43 -5.19
C ARG A 195 12.49 -12.81 -4.83
N ASP A 196 12.03 -13.38 -3.71
CA ASP A 196 12.47 -14.70 -3.22
C ASP A 196 12.06 -15.81 -4.19
N LEU A 197 10.83 -15.76 -4.69
CA LEU A 197 10.29 -16.75 -5.63
C LEU A 197 11.06 -16.79 -6.95
N LEU A 198 11.51 -15.63 -7.44
CA LEU A 198 12.30 -15.50 -8.66
C LEU A 198 13.81 -15.69 -8.42
N GLY A 199 14.25 -15.91 -7.18
CA GLY A 199 15.66 -16.08 -6.84
C GLY A 199 16.53 -14.84 -7.07
N LEU A 200 15.92 -13.64 -7.01
CA LEU A 200 16.62 -12.37 -7.26
C LEU A 200 17.40 -11.91 -6.01
N THR A 201 18.48 -11.19 -6.24
CA THR A 201 19.34 -10.64 -5.17
C THR A 201 19.01 -9.19 -4.81
N THR A 202 17.97 -8.62 -5.42
CA THR A 202 17.52 -7.25 -5.20
C THR A 202 17.30 -6.95 -3.72
N GLU A 203 17.91 -5.89 -3.19
CA GLU A 203 17.64 -5.40 -1.84
C GLU A 203 16.23 -4.79 -1.78
N ILE A 204 15.44 -5.19 -0.78
CA ILE A 204 14.15 -4.58 -0.50
C ILE A 204 14.29 -3.64 0.70
N VAL A 205 13.98 -2.37 0.51
CA VAL A 205 14.03 -1.33 1.53
C VAL A 205 12.61 -0.92 1.89
N GLY A 206 12.24 -1.15 3.14
CA GLY A 206 10.97 -0.67 3.67
C GLY A 206 11.04 0.81 4.04
N VAL A 207 9.93 1.53 3.85
CA VAL A 207 9.86 2.96 4.17
C VAL A 207 8.63 3.25 5.03
N VAL A 208 8.84 3.96 6.14
CA VAL A 208 7.78 4.43 7.05
C VAL A 208 7.93 5.93 7.30
N ALA A 209 6.87 6.59 7.77
CA ALA A 209 6.99 7.94 8.29
C ALA A 209 7.66 7.93 9.67
N ARG A 210 8.50 8.92 9.97
CA ARG A 210 9.17 9.07 11.27
C ARG A 210 8.17 9.20 12.42
N ASN A 211 7.03 9.84 12.15
CA ASN A 211 5.96 10.04 13.11
C ASN A 211 4.98 8.84 13.20
N ALA A 212 5.21 7.77 12.41
CA ALA A 212 4.51 6.50 12.48
C ALA A 212 5.51 5.33 12.46
N PRO A 213 6.42 5.22 13.45
CA PRO A 213 7.59 4.35 13.40
C PRO A 213 7.32 2.90 13.82
N ALA A 214 6.09 2.52 14.14
CA ALA A 214 5.76 1.24 14.76
C ALA A 214 6.38 0.02 14.03
N MET A 215 6.37 0.00 12.71
CA MET A 215 6.97 -1.10 11.94
C MET A 215 8.51 -1.06 11.98
N ALA A 216 9.14 0.13 11.99
CA ALA A 216 10.60 0.24 12.12
C ALA A 216 11.06 -0.24 13.50
N LEU A 217 10.39 0.18 14.57
CA LEU A 217 10.65 -0.28 15.94
C LEU A 217 10.46 -1.80 16.07
N SER A 218 9.42 -2.33 15.44
CA SER A 218 9.14 -3.77 15.44
C SER A 218 10.22 -4.57 14.69
N PHE A 219 10.69 -4.03 13.57
CA PHE A 219 11.78 -4.63 12.80
C PHE A 219 13.06 -4.73 13.61
N GLU A 220 13.43 -3.65 14.30
CA GLU A 220 14.61 -3.59 15.18
C GLU A 220 14.49 -4.53 16.38
N GLN A 221 13.35 -4.51 17.09
CA GLN A 221 13.14 -5.30 18.29
C GLN A 221 12.78 -6.77 18.02
N GLY A 222 12.39 -7.12 16.81
CA GLY A 222 12.06 -8.48 16.45
C GLY A 222 10.71 -9.00 16.93
N ARG A 223 9.85 -8.13 17.39
CA ARG A 223 8.47 -8.39 17.85
C ARG A 223 7.58 -7.18 17.53
N PRO A 224 6.27 -7.33 17.46
CA PRO A 224 5.37 -6.19 17.33
C PRO A 224 5.58 -5.18 18.48
N VAL A 225 5.76 -3.91 18.09
CA VAL A 225 5.89 -2.78 19.00
C VAL A 225 4.84 -1.74 18.59
N PRO A 226 3.70 -1.69 19.26
CA PRO A 226 2.69 -0.67 19.01
C PRO A 226 3.18 0.71 19.47
N THR A 227 2.62 1.75 18.86
CA THR A 227 2.84 3.14 19.25
C THR A 227 1.54 3.83 19.63
N ASP A 228 1.59 4.83 20.50
CA ASP A 228 0.40 5.56 20.96
C ASP A 228 -0.21 6.40 19.84
N SER A 229 0.57 6.77 18.84
CA SER A 229 0.15 7.61 17.73
C SER A 229 0.82 7.22 16.41
N ALA A 230 0.24 7.68 15.29
CA ALA A 230 0.82 7.62 13.95
C ALA A 230 0.50 8.94 13.22
N HIS A 231 1.03 10.06 13.77
CA HIS A 231 0.78 11.40 13.27
C HIS A 231 1.56 11.69 12.00
N THR A 232 1.06 11.24 10.88
CA THR A 232 1.60 11.53 9.54
C THR A 232 0.46 11.89 8.59
N PHE A 233 0.69 12.85 7.68
CA PHE A 233 -0.26 13.11 6.59
C PHE A 233 -0.22 12.02 5.51
N ALA A 234 0.76 11.14 5.54
CA ALA A 234 0.87 10.00 4.64
C ALA A 234 0.00 8.82 5.13
N ASP A 235 -1.32 8.96 5.08
CA ASP A 235 -2.31 8.01 5.64
C ASP A 235 -2.05 6.54 5.30
N GLY A 236 -1.57 6.24 4.09
CA GLY A 236 -1.29 4.87 3.64
C GLY A 236 -0.18 4.15 4.41
N ILE A 237 0.65 4.89 5.18
CA ILE A 237 1.71 4.36 6.04
C ILE A 237 1.53 4.72 7.52
N ALA A 238 0.37 5.27 7.90
CA ALA A 238 0.00 5.60 9.28
C ALA A 238 -0.41 4.35 10.05
N THR A 239 0.55 3.54 10.47
CA THR A 239 0.31 2.28 11.20
C THR A 239 0.80 2.38 12.64
N ARG A 240 -0.10 2.05 13.62
CA ARG A 240 0.19 2.02 15.05
C ARG A 240 0.43 0.62 15.60
N GLU A 241 -0.25 -0.37 15.04
CA GLU A 241 -0.29 -1.75 15.54
C GLU A 241 0.24 -2.73 14.49
N PRO A 242 1.56 -2.97 14.45
CA PRO A 242 2.15 -4.00 13.58
C PRO A 242 1.67 -5.39 13.96
N GLN A 243 1.51 -6.27 12.96
CA GLN A 243 1.11 -7.66 13.15
C GLN A 243 2.31 -8.60 13.02
N ASP A 244 2.26 -9.76 13.69
CA ASP A 244 3.34 -10.75 13.68
C ASP A 244 3.63 -11.31 12.28
N GLU A 245 2.59 -11.65 11.52
CA GLU A 245 2.74 -12.31 10.21
C GLU A 245 3.49 -11.44 9.19
N PRO A 246 3.10 -10.18 8.90
CA PRO A 246 3.89 -9.32 8.02
C PRO A 246 5.27 -9.00 8.58
N LEU A 247 5.40 -8.79 9.89
CA LEU A 247 6.68 -8.50 10.53
C LEU A 247 7.69 -9.63 10.32
N ALA A 248 7.27 -10.89 10.46
CA ALA A 248 8.14 -12.04 10.25
C ALA A 248 8.71 -12.10 8.83
N VAL A 249 7.90 -11.76 7.82
CA VAL A 249 8.35 -11.70 6.41
C VAL A 249 9.27 -10.51 6.18
N ILE A 250 8.90 -9.33 6.68
CA ILE A 250 9.70 -8.10 6.54
C ILE A 250 11.08 -8.28 7.17
N ARG A 251 11.16 -8.84 8.39
CA ARG A 251 12.44 -9.08 9.08
C ARG A 251 13.37 -10.04 8.35
N ARG A 252 12.81 -11.03 7.66
CA ARG A 252 13.61 -11.98 6.87
C ARG A 252 14.06 -11.39 5.54
N GLY A 253 13.22 -10.58 4.90
CA GLY A 253 13.36 -10.24 3.50
C GLY A 253 13.74 -8.80 3.22
N ALA A 254 13.50 -7.84 4.13
CA ALA A 254 13.93 -6.46 3.97
C ALA A 254 15.38 -6.29 4.43
N ALA A 255 16.17 -5.55 3.65
CA ALA A 255 17.54 -5.21 4.02
C ALA A 255 17.60 -4.20 5.18
N ARG A 256 16.63 -3.29 5.24
CA ARG A 256 16.47 -2.24 6.26
C ARG A 256 15.10 -1.57 6.16
N ILE A 257 14.77 -0.78 7.17
CA ILE A 257 13.63 0.16 7.14
C ILE A 257 14.16 1.58 7.31
N VAL A 258 13.74 2.49 6.41
CA VAL A 258 14.10 3.91 6.43
C VAL A 258 12.91 4.71 6.94
N GLN A 259 13.18 5.68 7.84
CA GLN A 259 12.17 6.55 8.42
C GLN A 259 12.26 7.94 7.79
N MET A 260 11.16 8.43 7.20
CA MET A 260 11.09 9.70 6.50
C MET A 260 10.42 10.78 7.32
N ALA A 261 10.97 11.99 7.33
CA ALA A 261 10.30 13.15 7.89
C ALA A 261 9.15 13.61 7.00
N GLU A 262 8.13 14.26 7.57
CA GLU A 262 6.98 14.77 6.83
C GLU A 262 7.39 15.76 5.73
N ASP A 263 8.37 16.62 6.01
CA ASP A 263 8.91 17.58 5.03
C ASP A 263 9.58 16.89 3.83
N ASP A 264 10.32 15.81 4.07
CA ASP A 264 10.96 15.03 3.01
C ASP A 264 9.91 14.33 2.14
N ILE A 265 8.83 13.82 2.76
CA ILE A 265 7.70 13.23 2.03
C ILE A 265 7.01 14.28 1.17
N ALA A 266 6.72 15.46 1.72
CA ALA A 266 6.10 16.56 0.99
C ALA A 266 6.99 17.03 -0.17
N GLU A 267 8.31 17.14 0.04
CA GLU A 267 9.24 17.50 -1.05
C GLU A 267 9.27 16.40 -2.14
N ALA A 268 9.27 15.14 -1.78
CA ALA A 268 9.20 14.05 -2.75
C ALA A 268 7.92 14.07 -3.60
N MET A 269 6.78 14.49 -3.03
CA MET A 269 5.54 14.73 -3.81
C MET A 269 5.76 15.84 -4.85
N ARG A 270 6.40 16.95 -4.46
CA ARG A 270 6.77 18.04 -5.38
C ARG A 270 7.75 17.58 -6.46
N VAL A 271 8.72 16.74 -6.09
CA VAL A 271 9.67 16.15 -7.04
C VAL A 271 8.93 15.27 -8.05
N TYR A 272 8.06 14.37 -7.63
CA TYR A 272 7.24 13.58 -8.55
C TYR A 272 6.48 14.46 -9.53
N PHE A 273 5.79 15.49 -9.03
CA PHE A 273 5.02 16.38 -9.91
C PHE A 273 5.90 17.09 -10.93
N ARG A 274 7.04 17.66 -10.50
CA ARG A 274 7.95 18.40 -11.40
C ARG A 274 8.67 17.51 -12.42
N THR A 275 8.92 16.25 -12.08
CA THR A 275 9.73 15.35 -12.89
C THR A 275 8.93 14.38 -13.75
N THR A 276 7.73 14.03 -13.33
CA THR A 276 6.89 13.00 -13.98
C THR A 276 5.49 13.49 -14.32
N HIS A 277 5.08 14.66 -13.82
CA HIS A 277 3.71 15.20 -13.89
C HIS A 277 2.65 14.24 -13.31
N GLN A 278 3.04 13.41 -12.35
CA GLN A 278 2.14 12.50 -11.63
C GLN A 278 1.81 13.05 -10.25
N VAL A 279 0.55 12.90 -9.85
CA VAL A 279 0.07 13.22 -8.49
C VAL A 279 0.35 12.03 -7.58
N ALA A 280 1.23 12.19 -6.60
CA ALA A 280 1.51 11.17 -5.60
C ALA A 280 0.79 11.50 -4.29
N GLU A 281 0.20 10.49 -3.64
CA GLU A 281 -0.14 10.58 -2.22
C GLU A 281 1.11 10.48 -1.35
N GLY A 282 1.03 10.91 -0.07
CA GLY A 282 2.19 10.91 0.83
C GLY A 282 2.86 9.55 0.97
N ALA A 283 2.07 8.47 1.07
CA ALA A 283 2.61 7.10 1.16
C ALA A 283 3.44 6.71 -0.06
N ALA A 284 3.00 7.07 -1.27
CA ALA A 284 3.74 6.80 -2.51
C ALA A 284 5.03 7.63 -2.58
N ALA A 285 4.98 8.88 -2.15
CA ALA A 285 6.11 9.78 -2.16
C ALA A 285 7.20 9.39 -1.15
N ALA A 286 6.83 8.75 -0.03
CA ALA A 286 7.78 8.31 0.99
C ALA A 286 8.87 7.39 0.41
N ALA A 287 8.53 6.50 -0.53
CA ALA A 287 9.49 5.62 -1.18
C ALA A 287 10.54 6.39 -2.00
N LEU A 288 10.12 7.43 -2.72
CA LEU A 288 11.05 8.32 -3.45
C LEU A 288 11.89 9.17 -2.47
N ALA A 289 11.28 9.67 -1.39
CA ALA A 289 12.00 10.41 -0.36
C ALA A 289 13.15 9.60 0.23
N ALA A 290 12.91 8.30 0.51
CA ALA A 290 13.94 7.39 1.02
C ALA A 290 15.07 7.17 0.01
N LEU A 291 14.76 7.01 -1.26
CA LEU A 291 15.77 6.92 -2.31
C LEU A 291 16.61 8.21 -2.39
N ILE A 292 15.97 9.39 -2.33
CA ILE A 292 16.68 10.68 -2.34
C ILE A 292 17.60 10.80 -1.10
N GLN A 293 17.12 10.42 0.09
CA GLN A 293 17.93 10.41 1.31
C GLN A 293 19.15 9.49 1.19
N GLU A 294 18.98 8.33 0.56
CA GLU A 294 20.04 7.32 0.38
C GLU A 294 20.82 7.47 -0.95
N ARG A 295 20.67 8.58 -1.68
CA ARG A 295 21.28 8.77 -3.02
C ARG A 295 22.77 8.42 -3.08
N GLY A 296 23.54 8.71 -2.02
CA GLY A 296 24.97 8.37 -1.96
C GLY A 296 25.25 6.86 -1.98
N ARG A 297 24.32 6.03 -1.50
CA ARG A 297 24.40 4.54 -1.54
C ARG A 297 24.01 4.00 -2.91
N MET A 298 23.27 4.78 -3.69
CA MET A 298 22.68 4.35 -4.96
C MET A 298 23.46 4.80 -6.20
N THR A 299 24.53 5.56 -6.02
CA THR A 299 25.37 6.01 -7.14
C THR A 299 25.83 4.83 -8.01
N GLY A 300 25.54 4.89 -9.31
CA GLY A 300 25.89 3.86 -10.29
C GLY A 300 25.02 2.59 -10.21
N LYS A 301 23.96 2.60 -9.42
CA LYS A 301 23.02 1.50 -9.27
C LYS A 301 21.69 1.77 -9.97
N LYS A 302 20.85 0.72 -10.06
CA LYS A 302 19.50 0.77 -10.59
C LYS A 302 18.48 0.61 -9.46
N ALA A 303 17.69 1.64 -9.20
CA ALA A 303 16.67 1.66 -8.16
C ALA A 303 15.26 1.44 -8.71
N GLY A 304 14.48 0.65 -8.01
CA GLY A 304 13.02 0.58 -8.18
C GLY A 304 12.31 1.37 -7.08
N VAL A 305 11.24 2.08 -7.44
CA VAL A 305 10.39 2.81 -6.50
C VAL A 305 8.93 2.42 -6.74
N ILE A 306 8.22 2.04 -5.69
CA ILE A 306 6.81 1.71 -5.79
C ILE A 306 5.97 2.97 -5.60
N PHE A 307 5.39 3.49 -6.68
CA PHE A 307 4.43 4.57 -6.66
C PHE A 307 3.05 4.00 -6.28
N SER A 308 2.82 3.84 -4.99
CA SER A 308 1.76 2.99 -4.44
C SER A 308 0.33 3.50 -4.65
N GLY A 309 0.15 4.82 -4.82
CA GLY A 309 -1.15 5.44 -5.05
C GLY A 309 -1.12 6.95 -5.26
N CYS A 310 -2.26 7.49 -5.72
CA CYS A 310 -2.43 8.93 -5.98
C CYS A 310 -3.65 9.54 -5.25
N ASN A 311 -4.27 8.81 -4.35
CA ASN A 311 -5.49 9.23 -3.69
C ASN A 311 -5.20 10.23 -2.57
N ILE A 312 -5.19 11.49 -2.89
CA ILE A 312 -4.98 12.63 -1.98
C ILE A 312 -6.02 13.71 -2.26
N ASP A 313 -6.53 14.35 -1.21
CA ASP A 313 -7.47 15.45 -1.36
C ASP A 313 -6.82 16.66 -2.03
N ALA A 314 -7.56 17.32 -2.91
CA ALA A 314 -7.09 18.48 -3.67
C ALA A 314 -6.59 19.63 -2.77
N SER A 315 -7.21 19.82 -1.61
CA SER A 315 -6.80 20.83 -0.62
C SER A 315 -5.41 20.54 -0.03
N THR A 316 -5.14 19.28 0.35
CA THR A 316 -3.85 18.82 0.88
C THR A 316 -2.77 18.91 -0.22
N TYR A 317 -3.08 18.48 -1.43
CA TYR A 317 -2.13 18.54 -2.53
C TYR A 317 -1.76 19.99 -2.90
N ARG A 318 -2.74 20.91 -2.84
CA ARG A 318 -2.49 22.34 -3.03
C ARG A 318 -1.51 22.91 -2.01
N GLN A 319 -1.64 22.55 -0.72
CA GLN A 319 -0.68 22.96 0.33
C GLN A 319 0.74 22.46 -0.01
N VAL A 320 0.86 21.19 -0.40
CA VAL A 320 2.15 20.62 -0.82
C VAL A 320 2.75 21.41 -1.99
N LEU A 321 1.97 21.71 -3.03
CA LEU A 321 2.47 22.48 -4.19
C LEU A 321 2.81 23.94 -3.84
N ALA A 322 2.17 24.53 -2.82
CA ALA A 322 2.50 25.85 -2.29
C ALA A 322 3.81 25.89 -1.47
N GLY A 323 4.46 24.74 -1.27
CA GLY A 323 5.71 24.63 -0.49
C GLY A 323 5.50 24.27 0.98
N GLU A 324 4.24 24.04 1.39
CA GLU A 324 3.89 23.69 2.77
C GLU A 324 4.00 22.17 2.99
N THR A 325 4.16 21.78 4.25
CA THR A 325 4.02 20.40 4.71
C THR A 325 2.66 20.26 5.41
N PRO A 326 1.75 19.41 4.90
CA PRO A 326 0.46 19.22 5.56
C PRO A 326 0.64 18.67 6.99
N MET A 327 -0.21 19.13 7.89
CA MET A 327 -0.30 18.53 9.22
C MET A 327 -1.02 17.19 9.14
N SER A 328 -0.66 16.26 10.03
CA SER A 328 -1.41 15.00 10.19
C SER A 328 -2.83 15.30 10.70
N ILE A 329 -3.80 14.63 10.15
CA ILE A 329 -5.20 14.67 10.57
C ILE A 329 -5.43 13.70 11.73
#